data_2dfe913ca86e210a2f8785cb9fc76ee5
#
_entry.id   2dfe913ca86e210a2f8785cb9fc76ee5
#
_cell.length_a   1.000
_cell.length_b   1.000
_cell.length_c   1.000
_cell.angle_alpha   90.00
_cell.angle_beta   90.00
_cell.angle_gamma   90.00
#
_symmetry.space_group_name_H-M   'P 1'
#
loop_
_entity.id
_entity.type
_entity.pdbx_description
1 polymer ?
#
loop_
_entity_poly.entity_id
_entity_poly.type
_entity_poly.pdbx_seq_one_letter_code
_entity_poly.pdbx_strand_id
1 'polypeptide(L)'
;MQYKTGKTLLTNIPAMDNVSIVGVRLIGEVSELGSTEAAEGGRRLRVLRDGAPEWGRREGAGILLESGERLPEGEALYLAPVEPTKILAVHLTYRSRVEEYAASTPPQPSYFMKPPTTLNGHRGVLKRPRGTKFLNYEGELAVIVGRRMKGVAEEDALSYVAGYTCANDVGLHDFRHADRGSMLRVKGQDGFLPLGPEVVSADEFDPTNFRLRTYLNGEVVQEGGSGDLIFPVAYQLADLCRLITLEPGDVVLTGTPANSRPMEPGDVVEVEIDGIGRLSNTVEEWDVDLSGPGEQPETSANTLHVALAVPEEEAERMVAEDRV
;
A
#
# COMPACT_ATOMS: atom_id res chain seq x y z
N MET A 1 -32.61 -35.43 -27.80
CA MET A 1 -33.14 -34.08 -27.66
C MET A 1 -32.19 -33.14 -28.41
N GLN A 2 -32.62 -32.67 -29.58
CA GLN A 2 -31.79 -31.89 -30.51
C GLN A 2 -31.80 -30.43 -30.09
N TYR A 3 -30.62 -29.80 -30.00
CA TYR A 3 -30.49 -28.33 -29.86
C TYR A 3 -30.51 -27.68 -31.23
N LYS A 4 -31.53 -26.85 -31.47
CA LYS A 4 -31.65 -25.98 -32.65
C LYS A 4 -30.80 -24.73 -32.45
N THR A 5 -29.92 -24.45 -33.40
CA THR A 5 -29.21 -23.20 -33.62
C THR A 5 -30.16 -22.10 -34.05
N GLY A 6 -30.30 -21.04 -33.27
CA GLY A 6 -30.99 -19.82 -33.66
C GLY A 6 -30.00 -18.68 -33.92
N LYS A 7 -29.84 -18.30 -35.19
CA LYS A 7 -29.26 -17.02 -35.61
C LYS A 7 -30.28 -15.93 -35.31
N THR A 8 -29.92 -14.87 -34.63
CA THR A 8 -30.69 -13.62 -34.56
C THR A 8 -29.80 -12.41 -34.79
N LEU A 9 -30.25 -11.62 -35.72
CA LEU A 9 -29.71 -10.42 -36.30
C LEU A 9 -29.28 -9.35 -35.26
N LEU A 10 -28.12 -8.78 -35.52
CA LEU A 10 -27.73 -7.45 -35.06
C LEU A 10 -28.28 -6.41 -36.05
N THR A 11 -29.17 -5.54 -35.58
CA THR A 11 -29.52 -4.31 -36.29
C THR A 11 -29.64 -3.15 -35.30
N ASN A 12 -28.90 -2.10 -35.62
CA ASN A 12 -29.03 -0.70 -35.20
C ASN A 12 -28.61 -0.33 -33.76
N ILE A 13 -27.35 0.06 -33.64
CA ILE A 13 -26.91 1.02 -32.64
C ILE A 13 -26.53 2.31 -33.38
N PRO A 14 -27.11 3.48 -33.04
CA PRO A 14 -26.71 4.74 -33.66
C PRO A 14 -25.32 5.15 -33.21
N ALA A 15 -24.55 5.72 -34.13
CA ALA A 15 -23.23 6.28 -33.91
C ALA A 15 -23.28 7.36 -32.82
N MET A 16 -22.51 7.17 -31.76
CA MET A 16 -22.08 8.25 -30.86
C MET A 16 -20.66 8.61 -31.24
N ASP A 17 -20.50 9.81 -31.78
CA ASP A 17 -19.22 10.43 -32.06
C ASP A 17 -18.53 10.81 -30.75
N ASN A 18 -17.21 10.60 -30.70
CA ASN A 18 -16.26 11.06 -29.69
C ASN A 18 -16.20 10.28 -28.37
N VAL A 19 -15.73 9.04 -28.44
CA VAL A 19 -14.98 8.43 -27.33
C VAL A 19 -13.60 8.05 -27.88
N SER A 20 -12.58 8.77 -27.45
CA SER A 20 -11.19 8.40 -27.73
C SER A 20 -10.90 7.04 -27.10
N ILE A 21 -10.89 6.00 -27.92
CA ILE A 21 -10.42 4.68 -27.52
C ILE A 21 -8.91 4.77 -27.40
N VAL A 22 -8.40 4.84 -26.17
CA VAL A 22 -6.99 4.59 -25.87
C VAL A 22 -6.73 3.14 -26.29
N GLY A 23 -5.79 2.98 -27.23
CA GLY A 23 -5.58 1.78 -28.02
C GLY A 23 -5.43 0.49 -27.21
N VAL A 24 -6.27 -0.48 -27.56
CA VAL A 24 -6.02 -1.90 -27.28
C VAL A 24 -4.86 -2.33 -28.18
N ARG A 25 -3.68 -2.45 -27.61
CA ARG A 25 -2.51 -3.05 -28.27
C ARG A 25 -2.69 -4.57 -28.23
N LEU A 26 -2.94 -5.16 -29.38
CA LEU A 26 -2.89 -6.61 -29.56
C LEU A 26 -1.51 -7.14 -29.16
N ILE A 27 -1.51 -8.24 -28.43
CA ILE A 27 -0.33 -8.97 -27.98
C ILE A 27 0.39 -9.51 -29.21
N GLY A 28 1.41 -8.82 -29.63
CA GLY A 28 2.41 -9.27 -30.58
C GLY A 28 3.77 -8.87 -30.03
N GLU A 29 4.63 -9.86 -29.79
CA GLU A 29 6.01 -9.78 -29.35
C GLU A 29 6.27 -8.81 -28.17
N VAL A 30 6.57 -9.37 -27.00
CA VAL A 30 7.11 -8.65 -25.84
C VAL A 30 8.49 -8.14 -26.25
N SER A 31 8.52 -7.05 -27.04
CA SER A 31 9.68 -6.19 -27.06
C SER A 31 9.74 -5.55 -25.67
N GLU A 32 10.89 -5.61 -25.06
CA GLU A 32 11.30 -5.00 -23.82
C GLU A 32 10.61 -3.64 -23.59
N LEU A 33 9.42 -3.68 -22.99
CA LEU A 33 8.80 -2.49 -22.42
C LEU A 33 9.61 -2.20 -21.17
N GLY A 34 10.34 -1.09 -21.25
CA GLY A 34 11.12 -0.45 -20.24
C GLY A 34 11.38 -1.32 -19.02
N SER A 35 12.50 -2.04 -19.00
CA SER A 35 13.11 -2.41 -17.76
C SER A 35 13.03 -1.16 -16.90
N THR A 36 12.31 -1.21 -15.75
CA THR A 36 12.75 -0.42 -14.63
C THR A 36 14.18 -0.90 -14.45
N GLU A 37 15.13 -0.24 -15.10
CA GLU A 37 16.53 -0.43 -14.80
C GLU A 37 16.59 -0.27 -13.29
N ALA A 38 16.74 -1.39 -12.60
CA ALA A 38 17.09 -1.40 -11.21
C ALA A 38 18.26 -0.44 -11.15
N ALA A 39 18.07 0.69 -10.47
CA ALA A 39 19.07 1.73 -10.46
C ALA A 39 20.39 1.07 -10.12
N GLU A 40 21.39 1.17 -11.00
CA GLU A 40 22.75 0.82 -10.65
C GLU A 40 23.12 1.72 -9.47
N GLY A 41 23.00 1.18 -8.25
CA GLY A 41 23.33 1.78 -6.96
C GLY A 41 22.66 3.13 -6.70
N GLY A 42 21.94 3.26 -5.56
CA GLY A 42 21.52 4.57 -5.09
C GLY A 42 20.05 4.69 -4.70
N ARG A 43 19.67 5.93 -4.42
CA ARG A 43 18.35 6.35 -3.96
C ARG A 43 17.61 7.07 -5.06
N ARG A 44 16.37 6.69 -5.33
CA ARG A 44 15.53 7.33 -6.35
C ARG A 44 14.20 7.74 -5.75
N LEU A 45 13.73 8.89 -6.17
CA LEU A 45 12.41 9.42 -5.87
C LEU A 45 11.69 9.79 -7.16
N ARG A 46 10.38 10.06 -7.05
CA ARG A 46 9.55 10.42 -8.19
C ARG A 46 8.70 11.62 -7.84
N VAL A 47 8.62 12.57 -8.75
CA VAL A 47 7.84 13.80 -8.58
C VAL A 47 6.95 14.05 -9.79
N LEU A 48 5.90 14.84 -9.58
CA LEU A 48 5.11 15.40 -10.66
C LEU A 48 5.71 16.74 -11.07
N ARG A 49 6.18 16.85 -12.33
CA ARG A 49 6.74 18.07 -12.89
C ARG A 49 6.03 18.42 -14.19
N ASP A 50 5.49 19.63 -14.30
CA ASP A 50 4.76 20.13 -15.49
C ASP A 50 3.66 19.18 -16.00
N GLY A 51 2.98 18.51 -15.07
CA GLY A 51 1.90 17.56 -15.37
C GLY A 51 2.36 16.15 -15.76
N ALA A 52 3.66 15.85 -15.74
CA ALA A 52 4.24 14.55 -16.03
C ALA A 52 5.07 14.01 -14.85
N PRO A 53 5.06 12.67 -14.62
CA PRO A 53 5.94 12.04 -13.66
C PRO A 53 7.40 12.11 -14.13
N GLU A 54 8.30 12.45 -13.21
CA GLU A 54 9.74 12.48 -13.46
C GLU A 54 10.51 11.85 -12.29
N TRP A 55 11.55 11.09 -12.61
CA TRP A 55 12.46 10.52 -11.64
C TRP A 55 13.56 11.49 -11.26
N GLY A 56 14.07 11.34 -10.05
CA GLY A 56 15.17 12.15 -9.55
C GLY A 56 15.83 11.52 -8.34
N ARG A 57 16.80 12.22 -7.79
CA ARG A 57 17.49 11.87 -6.54
C ARG A 57 17.72 13.12 -5.70
N ARG A 58 17.84 12.92 -4.40
CA ARG A 58 18.23 14.03 -3.51
C ARG A 58 19.64 14.47 -3.81
N GLU A 59 19.84 15.79 -3.86
CA GLU A 59 21.15 16.39 -4.04
C GLU A 59 21.24 17.69 -3.22
N GLY A 60 21.99 17.64 -2.12
CA GLY A 60 22.05 18.76 -1.16
C GLY A 60 20.67 19.04 -0.53
N ALA A 61 20.20 20.28 -0.64
CA ALA A 61 18.89 20.72 -0.13
C ALA A 61 17.75 20.64 -1.17
N GLY A 62 17.96 19.92 -2.28
CA GLY A 62 16.99 19.83 -3.36
C GLY A 62 16.99 18.45 -4.03
N ILE A 63 16.33 18.40 -5.17
CA ILE A 63 16.17 17.20 -6.00
C ILE A 63 16.81 17.50 -7.37
N LEU A 64 17.70 16.63 -7.81
CA LEU A 64 18.18 16.60 -9.18
C LEU A 64 17.32 15.62 -9.97
N LEU A 65 16.60 16.12 -10.95
CA LEU A 65 15.76 15.37 -11.87
C LEU A 65 16.58 14.69 -12.97
N GLU A 66 16.05 13.65 -13.61
CA GLU A 66 16.72 12.98 -14.74
C GLU A 66 16.90 13.90 -15.96
N SER A 67 15.99 14.88 -16.13
CA SER A 67 16.17 15.97 -17.11
C SER A 67 17.39 16.84 -16.89
N GLY A 68 18.02 16.77 -15.70
CA GLY A 68 19.10 17.66 -15.26
C GLY A 68 18.61 18.92 -14.54
N GLU A 69 17.30 19.14 -14.44
CA GLU A 69 16.73 20.25 -13.67
C GLU A 69 16.95 20.03 -12.17
N ARG A 70 17.12 21.14 -11.42
CA ARG A 70 17.18 21.14 -9.96
C ARG A 70 15.91 21.73 -9.40
N LEU A 71 15.19 20.94 -8.63
CA LEU A 71 13.96 21.31 -7.95
C LEU A 71 14.23 21.54 -6.46
N PRO A 72 13.85 22.70 -5.88
CA PRO A 72 13.85 22.87 -4.44
C PRO A 72 12.92 21.84 -3.78
N GLU A 73 13.38 21.20 -2.71
CA GLU A 73 12.57 20.14 -2.05
C GLU A 73 11.20 20.65 -1.59
N GLY A 74 11.09 21.91 -1.18
CA GLY A 74 9.83 22.53 -0.76
C GLY A 74 8.80 22.68 -1.88
N GLU A 75 9.20 22.62 -3.14
CA GLU A 75 8.34 22.74 -4.33
C GLU A 75 7.99 21.37 -4.93
N ALA A 76 8.57 20.29 -4.42
CA ALA A 76 8.37 18.95 -4.96
C ALA A 76 6.96 18.42 -4.65
N LEU A 77 6.24 18.04 -5.70
CA LEU A 77 5.03 17.24 -5.62
C LEU A 77 5.41 15.77 -5.78
N TYR A 78 5.59 15.10 -4.64
CA TYR A 78 6.04 13.71 -4.64
C TYR A 78 4.96 12.77 -5.16
N LEU A 79 5.37 11.82 -5.98
CA LEU A 79 4.60 10.65 -6.36
C LEU A 79 5.17 9.41 -5.63
N ALA A 80 4.36 8.36 -5.52
CA ALA A 80 4.88 7.07 -5.11
C ALA A 80 6.02 6.66 -6.07
N PRO A 81 7.20 6.27 -5.56
CA PRO A 81 8.36 5.99 -6.40
C PRO A 81 8.32 4.58 -7.01
N VAL A 82 7.15 4.18 -7.50
CA VAL A 82 6.85 2.85 -8.09
C VAL A 82 5.70 2.95 -9.09
N GLU A 83 5.64 1.98 -10.01
CA GLU A 83 4.51 1.77 -10.93
C GLU A 83 4.17 0.26 -10.97
N PRO A 84 3.54 -0.28 -9.92
CA PRO A 84 3.28 -1.71 -9.81
C PRO A 84 2.14 -2.17 -10.72
N THR A 85 2.22 -3.42 -11.18
CA THR A 85 1.06 -4.10 -11.78
C THR A 85 0.10 -4.59 -10.70
N LYS A 86 0.62 -4.88 -9.51
CA LYS A 86 -0.13 -5.27 -8.31
C LYS A 86 0.63 -4.92 -7.04
N ILE A 87 -0.14 -4.76 -5.97
CA ILE A 87 0.35 -4.51 -4.63
C ILE A 87 -0.20 -5.63 -3.74
N LEU A 88 0.68 -6.34 -3.06
CA LEU A 88 0.35 -7.43 -2.16
C LEU A 88 0.71 -7.02 -0.73
N ALA A 89 -0.16 -7.31 0.22
CA ALA A 89 0.05 -7.01 1.63
C ALA A 89 -0.16 -8.26 2.48
N VAL A 90 0.55 -8.35 3.59
CA VAL A 90 0.58 -9.52 4.48
C VAL A 90 -0.15 -9.20 5.77
N HIS A 91 -1.05 -10.09 6.21
CA HIS A 91 -1.71 -9.98 7.51
C HIS A 91 -0.82 -10.54 8.65
N LEU A 92 -0.87 -9.88 9.81
CA LEU A 92 -0.39 -10.39 11.10
C LEU A 92 1.00 -11.04 11.07
N THR A 93 1.99 -10.31 10.56
CA THR A 93 3.38 -10.79 10.46
C THR A 93 4.27 -10.38 11.63
N TYR A 94 3.84 -9.43 12.47
CA TYR A 94 4.58 -9.02 13.66
C TYR A 94 4.07 -9.72 14.91
N ARG A 95 4.99 -10.24 15.76
CA ARG A 95 4.62 -10.87 17.05
C ARG A 95 3.89 -9.90 17.95
N SER A 96 4.39 -8.66 18.05
CA SER A 96 3.76 -7.59 18.84
C SER A 96 2.30 -7.35 18.41
N ARG A 97 2.00 -7.43 17.12
CA ARG A 97 0.63 -7.26 16.61
C ARG A 97 -0.27 -8.46 16.94
N VAL A 98 0.26 -9.67 16.85
CA VAL A 98 -0.44 -10.90 17.24
C VAL A 98 -0.77 -10.89 18.73
N GLU A 99 0.19 -10.49 19.58
CA GLU A 99 0.01 -10.36 21.04
C GLU A 99 -1.02 -9.28 21.38
N GLU A 100 -0.97 -8.13 20.71
CA GLU A 100 -1.93 -7.03 20.90
C GLU A 100 -3.38 -7.47 20.69
N TYR A 101 -3.62 -8.30 19.69
CA TYR A 101 -4.96 -8.86 19.41
C TYR A 101 -5.30 -10.10 20.22
N ALA A 102 -4.41 -10.57 21.09
CA ALA A 102 -4.52 -11.87 21.75
C ALA A 102 -4.83 -13.01 20.76
N ALA A 103 -4.34 -12.88 19.52
CA ALA A 103 -4.58 -13.82 18.45
C ALA A 103 -3.62 -15.01 18.51
N SER A 104 -4.00 -16.12 17.88
CA SER A 104 -3.07 -17.23 17.68
C SER A 104 -2.06 -16.85 16.58
N THR A 105 -0.79 -17.18 16.80
CA THR A 105 0.25 -17.02 15.78
C THR A 105 -0.16 -17.78 14.52
N PRO A 106 -0.28 -17.11 13.35
CA PRO A 106 -0.65 -17.78 12.13
C PRO A 106 0.43 -18.79 11.71
N PRO A 107 0.05 -20.01 11.28
CA PRO A 107 1.02 -21.03 10.84
C PRO A 107 1.61 -20.74 9.47
N GLN A 108 0.97 -19.89 8.69
CA GLN A 108 1.34 -19.46 7.34
C GLN A 108 0.95 -18.00 7.14
N PRO A 109 1.65 -17.23 6.29
CA PRO A 109 1.22 -15.89 5.96
C PRO A 109 -0.11 -15.92 5.21
N SER A 110 -0.93 -14.90 5.40
CA SER A 110 -2.11 -14.63 4.59
C SER A 110 -1.99 -13.26 3.92
N TYR A 111 -2.57 -13.13 2.74
CA TYR A 111 -2.35 -11.99 1.87
C TYR A 111 -3.64 -11.37 1.38
N PHE A 112 -3.59 -10.07 1.08
CA PHE A 112 -4.61 -9.37 0.33
C PHE A 112 -3.96 -8.47 -0.73
N MET A 113 -4.78 -7.95 -1.65
CA MET A 113 -4.31 -7.04 -2.70
C MET A 113 -4.86 -5.65 -2.48
N LYS A 114 -4.03 -4.65 -2.79
CA LYS A 114 -4.47 -3.25 -2.90
C LYS A 114 -4.46 -2.84 -4.38
N PRO A 115 -5.51 -2.13 -4.86
CA PRO A 115 -5.49 -1.54 -6.20
C PRO A 115 -4.34 -0.54 -6.36
N PRO A 116 -3.71 -0.41 -7.54
CA PRO A 116 -2.69 0.62 -7.77
C PRO A 116 -3.16 2.06 -7.54
N THR A 117 -4.47 2.33 -7.61
CA THR A 117 -5.05 3.65 -7.30
C THR A 117 -4.91 4.04 -5.82
N THR A 118 -4.55 3.10 -4.94
CA THR A 118 -4.22 3.40 -3.53
C THR A 118 -2.92 4.16 -3.36
N LEU A 119 -2.05 4.18 -4.38
CA LEU A 119 -0.75 4.84 -4.28
C LEU A 119 -0.89 6.34 -3.97
N ASN A 120 -0.05 6.80 -3.05
CA ASN A 120 0.10 8.19 -2.65
C ASN A 120 1.60 8.49 -2.45
N GLY A 121 2.00 9.72 -2.64
CA GLY A 121 3.39 10.13 -2.47
C GLY A 121 3.70 10.66 -1.07
N HIS A 122 4.99 10.87 -0.82
CA HIS A 122 5.46 11.66 0.32
C HIS A 122 4.81 13.05 0.30
N ARG A 123 4.37 13.56 1.46
CA ARG A 123 3.62 14.80 1.64
C ARG A 123 2.25 14.84 0.93
N GLY A 124 1.78 13.71 0.41
CA GLY A 124 0.42 13.59 -0.10
C GLY A 124 -0.62 13.59 1.02
N VAL A 125 -1.86 13.93 0.66
CA VAL A 125 -2.98 14.02 1.61
C VAL A 125 -3.67 12.65 1.73
N LEU A 126 -3.96 12.25 2.96
CA LEU A 126 -4.86 11.14 3.30
C LEU A 126 -6.26 11.69 3.52
N LYS A 127 -7.19 11.28 2.68
CA LYS A 127 -8.58 11.79 2.71
C LYS A 127 -9.46 10.89 3.55
N ARG A 128 -9.87 11.36 4.75
CA ARG A 128 -10.84 10.68 5.59
C ARG A 128 -12.26 11.14 5.25
N PRO A 129 -13.16 10.25 4.78
CA PRO A 129 -14.55 10.62 4.50
C PRO A 129 -15.25 11.18 5.74
N ARG A 130 -16.01 12.27 5.58
CA ARG A 130 -16.79 12.87 6.68
C ARG A 130 -17.74 11.83 7.27
N GLY A 131 -17.84 11.82 8.60
CA GLY A 131 -18.70 10.87 9.33
C GLY A 131 -18.08 9.52 9.61
N THR A 132 -16.83 9.25 9.15
CA THR A 132 -16.07 8.08 9.54
C THR A 132 -15.12 8.38 10.70
N LYS A 133 -14.70 7.35 11.45
CA LYS A 133 -13.93 7.52 12.69
C LYS A 133 -12.59 6.75 12.70
N PHE A 134 -12.52 5.65 12.00
CA PHE A 134 -11.45 4.66 12.22
C PHE A 134 -10.50 4.54 11.01
N LEU A 135 -9.92 5.70 10.60
CA LEU A 135 -8.84 5.73 9.63
C LEU A 135 -7.51 5.47 10.32
N ASN A 136 -7.04 4.23 10.31
CA ASN A 136 -5.82 3.82 11.02
C ASN A 136 -4.57 3.93 10.16
N TYR A 137 -3.45 4.30 10.81
CA TYR A 137 -2.11 4.15 10.24
C TYR A 137 -1.56 2.74 10.46
N GLU A 138 -0.71 2.28 9.55
CA GLU A 138 0.07 1.05 9.67
C GLU A 138 1.41 1.23 8.95
N GLY A 139 2.45 1.59 9.73
CA GLY A 139 3.80 1.75 9.21
C GLY A 139 4.41 0.41 8.83
N GLU A 140 4.97 0.32 7.61
CA GLU A 140 5.49 -0.93 7.04
C GLU A 140 6.77 -0.71 6.23
N LEU A 141 7.58 -1.76 6.10
CA LEU A 141 8.58 -1.87 5.05
C LEU A 141 7.88 -2.32 3.76
N ALA A 142 8.10 -1.60 2.66
CA ALA A 142 7.68 -2.02 1.34
C ALA A 142 8.87 -2.55 0.54
N VAL A 143 8.70 -3.71 -0.08
CA VAL A 143 9.66 -4.38 -0.95
C VAL A 143 9.26 -4.13 -2.39
N ILE A 144 10.20 -3.66 -3.23
CA ILE A 144 10.00 -3.44 -4.66
C ILE A 144 10.66 -4.58 -5.43
N VAL A 145 9.86 -5.32 -6.18
CA VAL A 145 10.36 -6.44 -7.00
C VAL A 145 11.20 -5.89 -8.17
N GLY A 146 12.39 -6.42 -8.35
CA GLY A 146 13.32 -5.98 -9.41
C GLY A 146 13.36 -6.89 -10.62
N ARG A 147 13.11 -8.17 -10.41
CA ARG A 147 13.09 -9.18 -11.47
C ARG A 147 11.88 -10.07 -11.35
N ARG A 148 11.36 -10.55 -12.46
CA ARG A 148 10.23 -11.47 -12.46
C ARG A 148 10.49 -12.69 -11.58
N MET A 149 9.60 -12.93 -10.60
CA MET A 149 9.70 -14.04 -9.65
C MET A 149 8.56 -15.03 -9.88
N LYS A 150 8.91 -16.32 -9.99
CA LYS A 150 7.97 -17.45 -10.03
C LYS A 150 8.65 -18.72 -9.55
N GLY A 151 8.20 -19.25 -8.41
CA GLY A 151 8.77 -20.47 -7.83
C GLY A 151 10.24 -20.30 -7.40
N VAL A 152 10.61 -19.12 -6.92
CA VAL A 152 11.96 -18.81 -6.42
C VAL A 152 12.10 -19.36 -5.01
N ALA A 153 13.24 -19.99 -4.70
CA ALA A 153 13.55 -20.49 -3.36
C ALA A 153 13.80 -19.32 -2.38
N GLU A 154 13.59 -19.56 -1.09
CA GLU A 154 13.73 -18.52 -0.06
C GLU A 154 15.15 -17.94 -0.02
N GLU A 155 16.17 -18.79 -0.13
CA GLU A 155 17.58 -18.41 -0.15
C GLU A 155 17.95 -17.46 -1.29
N ASP A 156 17.21 -17.49 -2.41
CA ASP A 156 17.44 -16.66 -3.58
C ASP A 156 16.53 -15.43 -3.64
N ALA A 157 15.45 -15.39 -2.84
CA ALA A 157 14.36 -14.44 -2.98
C ALA A 157 14.80 -12.96 -2.93
N LEU A 158 15.70 -12.62 -2.01
CA LEU A 158 16.20 -11.23 -1.88
C LEU A 158 17.01 -10.78 -3.09
N SER A 159 17.61 -11.69 -3.86
CA SER A 159 18.34 -11.35 -5.07
C SER A 159 17.44 -10.86 -6.21
N TYR A 160 16.12 -10.97 -6.07
CA TYR A 160 15.11 -10.49 -7.02
C TYR A 160 14.53 -9.12 -6.66
N VAL A 161 14.96 -8.53 -5.55
CA VAL A 161 14.48 -7.23 -5.06
C VAL A 161 15.24 -6.09 -5.74
N ALA A 162 14.54 -5.05 -6.18
CA ALA A 162 15.14 -3.82 -6.69
C ALA A 162 15.53 -2.87 -5.57
N GLY A 163 14.71 -2.82 -4.52
CA GLY A 163 14.93 -1.90 -3.40
C GLY A 163 13.79 -1.91 -2.40
N TYR A 164 13.88 -0.98 -1.46
CA TYR A 164 12.98 -0.86 -0.31
C TYR A 164 12.56 0.58 -0.10
N THR A 165 11.36 0.77 0.47
CA THR A 165 10.85 2.09 0.83
C THR A 165 9.95 2.02 2.06
N CYS A 166 9.66 3.18 2.68
CA CYS A 166 8.64 3.24 3.73
C CYS A 166 7.25 3.18 3.10
N ALA A 167 6.32 2.54 3.81
CA ALA A 167 4.91 2.49 3.46
C ALA A 167 4.03 2.81 4.68
N ASN A 168 2.82 3.30 4.41
CA ASN A 168 1.74 3.36 5.38
C ASN A 168 0.52 2.64 4.79
N ASP A 169 0.21 1.43 5.28
CA ASP A 169 -0.94 0.65 4.83
C ASP A 169 -2.23 1.13 5.51
N VAL A 170 -2.66 2.33 5.13
CA VAL A 170 -3.83 3.01 5.73
C VAL A 170 -5.10 2.18 5.53
N GLY A 171 -5.92 2.11 6.60
CA GLY A 171 -7.18 1.38 6.59
C GLY A 171 -8.33 2.14 7.23
N LEU A 172 -9.50 2.17 6.56
CA LEU A 172 -10.74 2.75 7.08
C LEU A 172 -11.64 1.63 7.62
N HIS A 173 -11.51 1.35 8.93
CA HIS A 173 -12.13 0.20 9.57
C HIS A 173 -13.65 0.34 9.74
N ASP A 174 -14.23 1.51 9.52
CA ASP A 174 -15.69 1.72 9.47
C ASP A 174 -16.39 0.80 8.43
N PHE A 175 -15.66 0.29 7.43
CA PHE A 175 -16.19 -0.65 6.43
C PHE A 175 -15.81 -2.12 6.68
N ARG A 176 -15.22 -2.44 7.82
CA ARG A 176 -14.70 -3.78 8.07
C ARG A 176 -15.77 -4.88 8.07
N HIS A 177 -16.96 -4.59 8.55
CA HIS A 177 -18.12 -5.50 8.55
C HIS A 177 -18.52 -5.93 7.13
N ALA A 178 -18.35 -5.03 6.14
CA ALA A 178 -18.75 -5.25 4.75
C ALA A 178 -17.74 -6.07 3.94
N ASP A 179 -16.46 -6.05 4.32
CA ASP A 179 -15.39 -6.64 3.51
C ASP A 179 -15.27 -8.17 3.64
N ARG A 180 -15.77 -8.75 4.73
CA ARG A 180 -15.74 -10.19 4.97
C ARG A 180 -14.38 -10.85 4.66
N GLY A 181 -13.28 -10.15 4.95
CA GLY A 181 -11.91 -10.61 4.73
C GLY A 181 -11.29 -10.17 3.40
N SER A 182 -12.02 -9.57 2.47
CA SER A 182 -11.46 -9.08 1.20
C SER A 182 -10.54 -7.87 1.38
N MET A 183 -10.75 -7.09 2.43
CA MET A 183 -10.05 -5.84 2.77
C MET A 183 -10.17 -4.72 1.71
N LEU A 184 -10.98 -4.88 0.69
CA LEU A 184 -11.03 -3.95 -0.43
C LEU A 184 -11.58 -2.56 -0.04
N ARG A 185 -12.68 -2.51 0.73
CA ARG A 185 -13.24 -1.23 1.21
C ARG A 185 -12.39 -0.60 2.31
N VAL A 186 -11.82 -1.44 3.16
CA VAL A 186 -10.96 -0.99 4.27
C VAL A 186 -9.64 -0.44 3.75
N LYS A 187 -8.96 -1.15 2.86
CA LYS A 187 -7.57 -0.92 2.47
C LYS A 187 -7.38 -0.43 1.02
N GLY A 188 -8.40 -0.59 0.17
CA GLY A 188 -8.30 -0.38 -1.27
C GLY A 188 -8.77 0.97 -1.79
N GLN A 189 -9.04 1.95 -0.90
CA GLN A 189 -9.49 3.28 -1.31
C GLN A 189 -8.35 4.10 -1.92
N ASP A 190 -8.68 5.02 -2.80
CA ASP A 190 -7.72 5.87 -3.50
C ASP A 190 -6.84 6.65 -2.52
N GLY A 191 -5.53 6.60 -2.73
CA GLY A 191 -4.55 7.30 -1.88
C GLY A 191 -4.25 6.63 -0.54
N PHE A 192 -4.78 5.44 -0.22
CA PHE A 192 -4.60 4.74 1.06
C PHE A 192 -3.30 3.93 1.15
N LEU A 193 -2.34 4.20 0.27
CA LEU A 193 -1.00 3.64 0.36
C LEU A 193 0.07 4.70 0.06
N PRO A 194 0.37 5.58 1.02
CA PRO A 194 1.60 6.35 0.94
C PRO A 194 2.83 5.45 0.83
N LEU A 195 3.69 5.75 -0.15
CA LEU A 195 4.99 5.12 -0.39
C LEU A 195 6.06 6.18 -0.61
N GLY A 196 7.24 5.98 -0.06
CA GLY A 196 8.36 6.89 -0.23
C GLY A 196 9.15 7.13 1.07
N PRO A 197 9.86 8.26 1.17
CA PRO A 197 10.01 9.35 0.18
C PRO A 197 10.83 8.95 -1.04
N GLU A 198 11.67 7.92 -0.93
CA GLU A 198 12.54 7.39 -1.97
C GLU A 198 12.63 5.87 -1.89
N VAL A 199 12.97 5.22 -2.98
CA VAL A 199 13.41 3.82 -3.00
C VAL A 199 14.91 3.81 -2.78
N VAL A 200 15.35 3.00 -1.81
CA VAL A 200 16.75 2.67 -1.56
C VAL A 200 17.05 1.35 -2.24
N SER A 201 18.13 1.30 -3.00
CA SER A 201 18.56 0.10 -3.73
C SER A 201 18.78 -1.09 -2.79
N ALA A 202 18.54 -2.30 -3.29
CA ALA A 202 18.63 -3.52 -2.48
C ALA A 202 20.05 -3.82 -1.96
N ASP A 203 21.08 -3.29 -2.59
CA ASP A 203 22.48 -3.40 -2.15
C ASP A 203 22.86 -2.41 -1.02
N GLU A 204 22.04 -1.37 -0.80
CA GLU A 204 22.25 -0.36 0.25
C GLU A 204 21.39 -0.58 1.51
N PHE A 205 20.53 -1.61 1.54
CA PHE A 205 19.63 -1.87 2.65
C PHE A 205 19.56 -3.35 3.01
N ASP A 206 19.67 -3.66 4.31
CA ASP A 206 19.53 -5.02 4.83
C ASP A 206 18.13 -5.26 5.42
N PRO A 207 17.24 -5.98 4.73
CA PRO A 207 15.89 -6.27 5.22
C PRO A 207 15.86 -7.26 6.40
N THR A 208 17.00 -7.85 6.76
CA THR A 208 17.13 -8.74 7.93
C THR A 208 17.51 -8.00 9.20
N ASN A 209 17.88 -6.71 9.10
CA ASN A 209 18.31 -5.89 10.23
C ASN A 209 17.84 -4.43 10.08
N PHE A 210 16.54 -4.20 10.17
CA PHE A 210 15.98 -2.86 10.12
C PHE A 210 15.16 -2.54 11.38
N ARG A 211 14.98 -1.25 11.64
CA ARG A 211 14.08 -0.68 12.65
C ARG A 211 13.11 0.26 11.99
N LEU A 212 11.84 0.14 12.37
CA LEU A 212 10.73 0.95 11.90
C LEU A 212 10.10 1.70 13.08
N ARG A 213 9.75 2.97 12.86
CA ARG A 213 8.95 3.79 13.78
C ARG A 213 7.86 4.50 13.00
N THR A 214 6.66 4.54 13.59
CA THR A 214 5.58 5.41 13.13
C THR A 214 5.40 6.53 14.14
N TYR A 215 5.24 7.74 13.63
CA TYR A 215 4.97 8.94 14.43
C TYR A 215 3.59 9.48 14.10
N LEU A 216 2.90 9.95 15.11
CA LEU A 216 1.68 10.74 14.96
C LEU A 216 1.90 12.08 15.64
N ASN A 217 1.83 13.18 14.88
CA ASN A 217 2.10 14.54 15.38
C ASN A 217 3.45 14.69 16.09
N GLY A 218 4.46 13.95 15.60
CA GLY A 218 5.82 13.96 16.12
C GLY A 218 6.08 13.01 17.30
N GLU A 219 5.07 12.34 17.85
CA GLU A 219 5.22 11.34 18.91
C GLU A 219 5.32 9.93 18.31
N VAL A 220 6.24 9.10 18.83
CA VAL A 220 6.38 7.69 18.41
C VAL A 220 5.18 6.90 18.90
N VAL A 221 4.44 6.32 17.97
CA VAL A 221 3.23 5.54 18.25
C VAL A 221 3.35 4.06 17.88
N GLN A 222 4.24 3.72 16.95
CA GLN A 222 4.61 2.33 16.66
C GLN A 222 6.12 2.20 16.62
N GLU A 223 6.63 1.05 17.05
CA GLU A 223 8.02 0.66 16.94
C GLU A 223 8.12 -0.84 16.67
N GLY A 224 8.96 -1.21 15.71
CA GLY A 224 9.20 -2.60 15.34
C GLY A 224 10.42 -2.73 14.43
N GLY A 225 10.62 -3.91 13.88
CA GLY A 225 11.73 -4.18 12.97
C GLY A 225 11.77 -5.65 12.55
N SER A 226 12.82 -6.01 11.83
CA SER A 226 13.01 -7.38 11.32
C SER A 226 12.95 -8.47 12.38
N GLY A 227 13.45 -8.19 13.58
CA GLY A 227 13.48 -9.16 14.69
C GLY A 227 12.10 -9.53 15.25
N ASP A 228 11.07 -8.72 14.97
CA ASP A 228 9.69 -8.97 15.39
C ASP A 228 8.83 -9.68 14.31
N LEU A 229 9.36 -9.82 13.10
CA LEU A 229 8.67 -10.54 12.02
C LEU A 229 8.56 -12.03 12.31
N ILE A 230 7.33 -12.56 12.18
CA ILE A 230 7.04 -14.01 12.26
C ILE A 230 7.53 -14.70 10.99
N PHE A 231 7.29 -14.05 9.85
CA PHE A 231 7.72 -14.49 8.53
C PHE A 231 8.75 -13.51 7.97
N PRO A 232 10.04 -13.89 7.84
CA PRO A 232 11.06 -13.03 7.24
C PRO A 232 10.70 -12.59 5.82
N VAL A 233 11.24 -11.45 5.37
CA VAL A 233 10.96 -10.89 4.04
C VAL A 233 11.22 -11.91 2.92
N ALA A 234 12.33 -12.64 2.98
CA ALA A 234 12.68 -13.67 2.01
C ALA A 234 11.60 -14.76 1.92
N TYR A 235 11.11 -15.22 3.09
CA TYR A 235 10.05 -16.22 3.17
C TYR A 235 8.74 -15.71 2.54
N GLN A 236 8.33 -14.47 2.86
CA GLN A 236 7.12 -13.87 2.29
C GLN A 236 7.17 -13.83 0.76
N LEU A 237 8.30 -13.41 0.19
CA LEU A 237 8.51 -13.36 -1.26
C LEU A 237 8.48 -14.76 -1.89
N ALA A 238 9.16 -15.73 -1.28
CA ALA A 238 9.22 -17.11 -1.76
C ALA A 238 7.82 -17.76 -1.74
N ASP A 239 7.06 -17.58 -0.66
CA ASP A 239 5.71 -18.12 -0.54
C ASP A 239 4.74 -17.50 -1.55
N LEU A 240 4.75 -16.17 -1.71
CA LEU A 240 3.95 -15.47 -2.72
C LEU A 240 4.27 -15.94 -4.13
N CYS A 241 5.56 -15.94 -4.51
CA CYS A 241 5.95 -16.25 -5.88
C CYS A 241 5.79 -17.73 -6.25
N ARG A 242 5.53 -18.60 -5.30
CA ARG A 242 5.19 -20.00 -5.54
C ARG A 242 3.93 -20.15 -6.40
N LEU A 243 2.89 -19.36 -6.09
CA LEU A 243 1.59 -19.42 -6.75
C LEU A 243 1.30 -18.21 -7.65
N ILE A 244 1.80 -17.03 -7.29
CA ILE A 244 1.54 -15.75 -7.97
C ILE A 244 2.85 -15.29 -8.63
N THR A 245 2.84 -14.97 -9.92
CA THR A 245 4.01 -14.33 -10.55
C THR A 245 4.12 -12.90 -10.06
N LEU A 246 5.28 -12.52 -9.51
CA LEU A 246 5.62 -11.15 -9.21
C LEU A 246 6.41 -10.57 -10.37
N GLU A 247 6.00 -9.41 -10.84
CA GLU A 247 6.64 -8.70 -11.95
C GLU A 247 7.52 -7.55 -11.44
N PRO A 248 8.51 -7.11 -12.22
CA PRO A 248 9.31 -5.93 -11.85
C PRO A 248 8.41 -4.72 -11.57
N GLY A 249 8.70 -4.01 -10.47
CA GLY A 249 7.89 -2.89 -9.99
C GLY A 249 6.75 -3.26 -9.05
N ASP A 250 6.35 -4.53 -8.95
CA ASP A 250 5.35 -4.97 -7.98
C ASP A 250 5.82 -4.68 -6.54
N VAL A 251 4.85 -4.40 -5.68
CA VAL A 251 5.09 -4.04 -4.28
C VAL A 251 4.59 -5.13 -3.35
N VAL A 252 5.43 -5.50 -2.38
CA VAL A 252 5.04 -6.36 -1.25
C VAL A 252 5.18 -5.58 0.05
N LEU A 253 4.07 -5.40 0.76
CA LEU A 253 4.00 -4.81 2.10
C LEU A 253 4.20 -5.90 3.12
N THR A 254 5.13 -5.70 4.07
CA THR A 254 5.61 -6.77 4.95
C THR A 254 4.88 -6.88 6.29
N GLY A 255 3.86 -6.06 6.50
CA GLY A 255 3.08 -6.00 7.73
C GLY A 255 3.56 -4.91 8.70
N THR A 256 2.73 -4.62 9.70
CA THR A 256 2.90 -3.54 10.67
C THR A 256 3.04 -4.07 12.11
N PRO A 257 3.83 -3.42 12.99
CA PRO A 257 3.88 -3.75 14.42
C PRO A 257 2.58 -3.33 15.15
N ALA A 258 2.50 -3.63 16.44
CA ALA A 258 1.40 -3.19 17.32
C ALA A 258 1.18 -1.67 17.31
N ASN A 259 0.08 -1.22 17.91
CA ASN A 259 -0.33 0.17 18.12
C ASN A 259 -0.78 0.94 16.87
N SER A 260 -1.35 0.25 15.86
CA SER A 260 -2.15 0.95 14.84
C SER A 260 -3.39 1.54 15.49
N ARG A 261 -3.65 2.84 15.27
CA ARG A 261 -4.78 3.58 15.88
C ARG A 261 -5.37 4.57 14.87
N PRO A 262 -6.61 5.03 15.11
CA PRO A 262 -7.25 6.04 14.26
C PRO A 262 -6.51 7.38 14.27
N MET A 263 -6.56 8.04 13.11
CA MET A 263 -6.10 9.40 12.88
C MET A 263 -7.28 10.35 12.69
N GLU A 264 -7.12 11.60 13.14
CA GLU A 264 -8.08 12.67 12.96
C GLU A 264 -7.66 13.62 11.82
N PRO A 265 -8.62 14.33 11.18
CA PRO A 265 -8.27 15.43 10.27
C PRO A 265 -7.38 16.47 10.95
N GLY A 266 -6.30 16.84 10.30
CA GLY A 266 -5.24 17.71 10.83
C GLY A 266 -4.02 16.95 11.35
N ASP A 267 -4.12 15.65 11.58
CA ASP A 267 -2.96 14.85 12.00
C ASP A 267 -1.92 14.75 10.91
N VAL A 268 -0.65 14.69 11.35
CA VAL A 268 0.50 14.34 10.52
C VAL A 268 1.02 12.98 10.96
N VAL A 269 0.97 12.02 10.05
CA VAL A 269 1.50 10.67 10.27
C VAL A 269 2.79 10.49 9.49
N GLU A 270 3.80 9.91 10.14
CA GLU A 270 5.10 9.68 9.52
C GLU A 270 5.56 8.24 9.77
N VAL A 271 6.17 7.63 8.76
CA VAL A 271 6.80 6.30 8.87
C VAL A 271 8.28 6.45 8.58
N GLU A 272 9.12 6.08 9.54
CA GLU A 272 10.57 6.13 9.42
C GLU A 272 11.17 4.74 9.48
N ILE A 273 12.07 4.44 8.56
CA ILE A 273 12.89 3.24 8.59
C ILE A 273 14.35 3.65 8.54
N ASP A 274 15.13 3.18 9.53
CA ASP A 274 16.57 3.46 9.59
C ASP A 274 17.24 2.99 8.28
N GLY A 275 18.01 3.85 7.64
CA GLY A 275 18.64 3.57 6.35
C GLY A 275 17.79 3.93 5.12
N ILE A 276 16.48 4.12 5.25
CA ILE A 276 15.60 4.54 4.12
C ILE A 276 15.29 6.04 4.23
N GLY A 277 14.65 6.46 5.31
CA GLY A 277 14.23 7.83 5.50
C GLY A 277 12.86 7.92 6.16
N ARG A 278 12.19 9.08 6.03
CA ARG A 278 10.91 9.37 6.68
C ARG A 278 9.86 9.79 5.66
N LEU A 279 8.85 8.96 5.49
CA LEU A 279 7.62 9.24 4.75
C LEU A 279 6.69 10.06 5.64
N SER A 280 6.07 11.12 5.13
CA SER A 280 5.16 11.99 5.90
C SER A 280 3.91 12.31 5.10
N ASN A 281 2.74 12.26 5.75
CA ASN A 281 1.46 12.55 5.12
C ASN A 281 0.54 13.27 6.12
N THR A 282 -0.35 14.13 5.62
CA THR A 282 -1.34 14.86 6.42
C THR A 282 -2.73 14.28 6.18
N VAL A 283 -3.53 14.16 7.23
CA VAL A 283 -4.92 13.74 7.14
C VAL A 283 -5.82 14.94 6.93
N GLU A 284 -6.72 14.88 5.95
CA GLU A 284 -7.75 15.89 5.72
C GLU A 284 -9.14 15.25 5.70
N GLU A 285 -10.14 16.02 6.16
CA GLU A 285 -11.53 15.61 6.00
C GLU A 285 -11.92 15.68 4.52
N TRP A 286 -12.53 14.64 4.01
CA TRP A 286 -13.05 14.58 2.66
C TRP A 286 -14.58 14.69 2.70
N ASP A 287 -15.10 15.80 2.15
CA ASP A 287 -16.52 16.04 2.01
C ASP A 287 -17.08 15.25 0.83
N VAL A 288 -17.33 13.97 1.06
CA VAL A 288 -17.92 13.05 0.09
C VAL A 288 -19.23 12.51 0.63
N ASP A 289 -20.25 12.47 -0.24
CA ASP A 289 -21.53 11.83 0.09
C ASP A 289 -21.37 10.31 0.05
N LEU A 290 -21.38 9.68 1.22
CA LEU A 290 -21.38 8.22 1.37
C LEU A 290 -22.78 7.62 1.32
N SER A 291 -23.85 8.46 1.33
CA SER A 291 -25.21 7.99 1.17
C SER A 291 -25.39 7.44 -0.26
N GLY A 292 -25.92 6.26 -0.39
CA GLY A 292 -26.10 5.66 -1.72
C GLY A 292 -26.27 4.15 -1.66
N PRO A 293 -26.25 3.45 -2.80
CA PRO A 293 -26.32 2.00 -2.82
C PRO A 293 -25.04 1.38 -2.26
N GLY A 294 -25.16 0.33 -1.48
CA GLY A 294 -24.06 -0.42 -0.87
C GLY A 294 -23.97 -0.25 0.65
N GLU A 295 -22.96 -0.89 1.21
CA GLU A 295 -22.73 -0.86 2.64
C GLU A 295 -22.30 0.53 3.11
N GLN A 296 -22.80 0.94 4.26
CA GLN A 296 -22.50 2.21 4.89
C GLN A 296 -21.41 2.05 5.97
N PRO A 297 -20.69 3.13 6.33
CA PRO A 297 -19.79 3.07 7.49
C PRO A 297 -20.54 2.65 8.75
N GLU A 298 -19.95 1.74 9.53
CA GLU A 298 -20.57 1.22 10.75
C GLU A 298 -19.52 1.06 11.85
N THR A 299 -19.90 1.41 13.07
CA THR A 299 -19.14 1.12 14.28
C THR A 299 -19.62 -0.20 14.89
N SER A 300 -19.13 -1.32 14.37
CA SER A 300 -19.41 -2.65 14.92
C SER A 300 -18.41 -3.05 16.00
N ALA A 301 -18.70 -4.08 16.79
CA ALA A 301 -17.75 -4.66 17.74
C ALA A 301 -16.43 -5.10 17.04
N ASN A 302 -16.53 -5.70 15.85
CA ASN A 302 -15.36 -6.08 15.07
C ASN A 302 -14.55 -4.85 14.60
N THR A 303 -15.24 -3.74 14.24
CA THR A 303 -14.58 -2.47 13.94
C THR A 303 -13.76 -1.97 15.11
N LEU A 304 -14.36 -1.93 16.32
CA LEU A 304 -13.70 -1.47 17.55
C LEU A 304 -12.55 -2.38 17.96
N HIS A 305 -12.77 -3.69 17.95
CA HIS A 305 -11.73 -4.67 18.28
C HIS A 305 -10.47 -4.43 17.42
N VAL A 306 -10.62 -4.27 16.12
CA VAL A 306 -9.48 -4.13 15.22
C VAL A 306 -8.91 -2.72 15.20
N ALA A 307 -9.76 -1.69 15.15
CA ALA A 307 -9.30 -0.29 15.04
C ALA A 307 -8.67 0.23 16.33
N LEU A 308 -9.14 -0.23 17.49
CA LEU A 308 -8.67 0.22 18.80
C LEU A 308 -7.83 -0.82 19.54
N ALA A 309 -7.76 -2.04 19.02
CA ALA A 309 -7.14 -3.21 19.66
C ALA A 309 -7.69 -3.47 21.08
N VAL A 310 -8.99 -3.28 21.26
CA VAL A 310 -9.68 -3.64 22.51
C VAL A 310 -10.17 -5.10 22.46
N PRO A 311 -10.26 -5.82 23.60
CA PRO A 311 -10.83 -7.16 23.62
C PRO A 311 -12.25 -7.23 23.01
N GLU A 312 -12.60 -8.32 22.35
CA GLU A 312 -13.92 -8.48 21.71
C GLU A 312 -15.08 -8.23 22.68
N GLU A 313 -15.01 -8.77 23.93
CA GLU A 313 -16.02 -8.54 24.96
C GLU A 313 -16.17 -7.07 25.38
N GLU A 314 -15.06 -6.30 25.33
CA GLU A 314 -15.07 -4.87 25.59
C GLU A 314 -15.68 -4.12 24.42
N ALA A 315 -15.32 -4.47 23.20
CA ALA A 315 -15.89 -3.90 21.99
C ALA A 315 -17.42 -4.09 21.92
N GLU A 316 -17.91 -5.29 22.25
CA GLU A 316 -19.35 -5.58 22.35
C GLU A 316 -20.06 -4.69 23.39
N ARG A 317 -19.44 -4.50 24.56
CA ARG A 317 -19.98 -3.60 25.60
C ARG A 317 -20.01 -2.15 25.14
N MET A 318 -18.94 -1.68 24.48
CA MET A 318 -18.87 -0.30 23.97
C MET A 318 -19.99 0.00 22.99
N VAL A 319 -20.28 -0.95 22.08
CA VAL A 319 -21.40 -0.82 21.12
C VAL A 319 -22.74 -0.83 21.85
N ALA A 320 -22.93 -1.75 22.83
CA ALA A 320 -24.19 -1.86 23.57
C ALA A 320 -24.50 -0.63 24.44
N GLU A 321 -23.48 0.11 24.88
CA GLU A 321 -23.60 1.30 25.73
C GLU A 321 -23.59 2.61 24.92
N ASP A 322 -23.59 2.55 23.59
CA ASP A 322 -23.52 3.71 22.66
C ASP A 322 -22.36 4.69 23.01
N ARG A 323 -21.21 4.12 23.42
CA ARG A 323 -20.03 4.88 23.85
C ARG A 323 -19.00 5.11 22.73
N VAL A 324 -19.46 5.17 21.48
CA VAL A 324 -18.55 5.20 20.31
C VAL A 324 -18.86 6.36 19.38
#